data_6d2f114808bfff7bee376d74ad064dda
#
_entry.id   6d2f114808bfff7bee376d74ad064dda
#
_cell.length_a   1.000
_cell.length_b   1.000
_cell.length_c   1.000
_cell.angle_alpha   90.00
_cell.angle_beta   90.00
_cell.angle_gamma   90.00
#
_symmetry.space_group_name_H-M   'P 1'
#
loop_
_entity.id
_entity.type
_entity.pdbx_description
1 polymer ?
#
loop_
_entity_poly.entity_id
_entity_poly.type
_entity_poly.pdbx_seq_one_letter_code
_entity_poly.pdbx_strand_id
1 'polypeptide(L)'
;TPLALASVLMVIILCQAAFGAWTVTLKLWPQVVTAHLLGGFTTLSLIWLLYLRQGGLSQIVAALPPPTLLARVAFAVVVLQIMLGGWVSSNYAALACYDFPSCDGTYSPSMDFQQGFNIFQSVGPNYLGGIMTSEARTAIHWVHRIGAIIVLFVVGGLNLQLVPQAAIVGNVLLTARVAQITLVILKV
;
A
#
# COMPACT_ATOMS: atom_id res chain seq x y z
N THR A 1 5.61 -10.78 24.77
CA THR A 1 6.77 -10.15 25.45
C THR A 1 7.51 -9.25 24.47
N PRO A 2 8.18 -8.16 24.90
CA PRO A 2 8.97 -7.31 24.02
C PRO A 2 10.10 -8.09 23.31
N LEU A 3 10.67 -9.11 23.95
CA LEU A 3 11.67 -9.99 23.35
C LEU A 3 11.12 -10.78 22.15
N ALA A 4 9.92 -11.34 22.25
CA ALA A 4 9.29 -12.06 21.12
C ALA A 4 9.06 -11.13 19.93
N LEU A 5 8.60 -9.90 20.17
CA LEU A 5 8.40 -8.91 19.10
C LEU A 5 9.74 -8.50 18.45
N ALA A 6 10.78 -8.31 19.25
CA ALA A 6 12.12 -8.01 18.77
C ALA A 6 12.71 -9.16 17.95
N SER A 7 12.49 -10.41 18.37
CA SER A 7 12.94 -11.60 17.62
C SER A 7 12.21 -11.72 16.26
N VAL A 8 10.90 -11.51 16.24
CA VAL A 8 10.12 -11.50 14.99
C VAL A 8 10.62 -10.39 14.07
N LEU A 9 10.87 -9.19 14.60
CA LEU A 9 11.39 -8.07 13.83
C LEU A 9 12.75 -8.40 13.20
N MET A 10 13.66 -9.03 13.96
CA MET A 10 14.98 -9.47 13.46
C MET A 10 14.82 -10.44 12.27
N VAL A 11 13.97 -11.45 12.40
CA VAL A 11 13.70 -12.40 11.30
C VAL A 11 13.16 -11.68 10.06
N ILE A 12 12.22 -10.77 10.24
CA ILE A 12 11.65 -10.01 9.12
C ILE A 12 12.72 -9.14 8.45
N ILE A 13 13.60 -8.49 9.20
CA ILE A 13 14.70 -7.68 8.64
C ILE A 13 15.66 -8.54 7.81
N LEU A 14 16.01 -9.73 8.28
CA LEU A 14 16.85 -10.66 7.51
C LEU A 14 16.16 -11.12 6.21
N CYS A 15 14.87 -11.45 6.29
CA CYS A 15 14.07 -11.75 5.10
C CYS A 15 14.03 -10.55 4.14
N GLN A 16 13.85 -9.34 4.66
CA GLN A 16 13.84 -8.11 3.86
C GLN A 16 15.17 -7.86 3.14
N ALA A 17 16.28 -8.16 3.76
CA ALA A 17 17.60 -8.07 3.10
C ALA A 17 17.69 -9.03 1.91
N ALA A 18 17.21 -10.27 2.07
CA ALA A 18 17.16 -11.25 0.97
C ALA A 18 16.22 -10.79 -0.16
N PHE A 19 14.99 -10.37 0.18
CA PHE A 19 14.04 -9.84 -0.81
C PHE A 19 14.59 -8.59 -1.52
N GLY A 20 15.26 -7.68 -0.78
CA GLY A 20 15.92 -6.52 -1.37
C GLY A 20 17.00 -6.89 -2.39
N ALA A 21 17.84 -7.89 -2.10
CA ALA A 21 18.80 -8.42 -3.05
C ALA A 21 18.11 -9.03 -4.29
N TRP A 22 17.01 -9.76 -4.09
CA TRP A 22 16.25 -10.36 -5.19
C TRP A 22 15.53 -9.33 -6.06
N THR A 23 15.15 -8.17 -5.54
CA THR A 23 14.60 -7.11 -6.41
C THR A 23 15.58 -6.74 -7.52
N VAL A 24 16.88 -6.73 -7.24
CA VAL A 24 17.93 -6.41 -8.22
C VAL A 24 18.27 -7.64 -9.06
N THR A 25 18.59 -8.78 -8.44
CA THR A 25 19.08 -9.97 -9.17
C THR A 25 18.00 -10.61 -10.05
N LEU A 26 16.71 -10.47 -9.70
CA LEU A 26 15.57 -10.93 -10.49
C LEU A 26 14.94 -9.81 -11.35
N LYS A 27 15.71 -8.78 -11.69
CA LYS A 27 15.32 -7.75 -12.66
C LYS A 27 13.96 -7.10 -12.35
N LEU A 28 13.75 -6.70 -11.09
CA LEU A 28 12.52 -6.08 -10.60
C LEU A 28 11.27 -6.96 -10.78
N TRP A 29 11.41 -8.26 -10.60
CA TRP A 29 10.28 -9.19 -10.71
C TRP A 29 9.12 -8.74 -9.81
N PRO A 30 7.90 -8.48 -10.36
CA PRO A 30 6.84 -7.78 -9.66
C PRO A 30 6.40 -8.42 -8.34
N GLN A 31 6.39 -9.73 -8.26
CA GLN A 31 6.05 -10.47 -7.04
C GLN A 31 7.05 -10.18 -5.93
N VAL A 32 8.35 -10.18 -6.26
CA VAL A 32 9.43 -9.92 -5.29
C VAL A 32 9.43 -8.46 -4.84
N VAL A 33 9.25 -7.53 -5.78
CA VAL A 33 9.18 -6.08 -5.47
C VAL A 33 7.98 -5.78 -4.57
N THR A 34 6.82 -6.33 -4.89
CA THR A 34 5.60 -6.13 -4.09
C THR A 34 5.73 -6.75 -2.70
N ALA A 35 6.31 -7.96 -2.60
CA ALA A 35 6.55 -8.63 -1.31
C ALA A 35 7.57 -7.85 -0.46
N HIS A 36 8.64 -7.33 -1.06
CA HIS A 36 9.63 -6.49 -0.39
C HIS A 36 9.00 -5.20 0.16
N LEU A 37 8.15 -4.54 -0.63
CA LEU A 37 7.40 -3.35 -0.21
C LEU A 37 6.50 -3.65 1.00
N LEU A 38 5.70 -4.72 0.94
CA LEU A 38 4.80 -5.10 2.03
C LEU A 38 5.58 -5.48 3.30
N GLY A 39 6.69 -6.17 3.15
CA GLY A 39 7.57 -6.51 4.27
C GLY A 39 8.22 -5.27 4.89
N GLY A 40 8.58 -4.26 4.09
CA GLY A 40 9.06 -2.96 4.56
C GLY A 40 8.02 -2.24 5.43
N PHE A 41 6.76 -2.16 4.96
CA PHE A 41 5.66 -1.60 5.76
C PHE A 41 5.37 -2.41 7.02
N THR A 42 5.49 -3.74 6.95
CA THR A 42 5.36 -4.61 8.13
C THR A 42 6.48 -4.33 9.15
N THR A 43 7.71 -4.20 8.69
CA THR A 43 8.85 -3.82 9.54
C THR A 43 8.62 -2.50 10.25
N LEU A 44 8.22 -1.45 9.50
CA LEU A 44 7.90 -0.15 10.06
C LEU A 44 6.77 -0.22 11.11
N SER A 45 5.71 -0.97 10.80
CA SER A 45 4.57 -1.15 11.70
C SER A 45 4.97 -1.87 13.01
N LEU A 46 5.85 -2.86 12.93
CA LEU A 46 6.34 -3.58 14.11
C LEU A 46 7.30 -2.74 14.95
N ILE A 47 8.16 -1.93 14.32
CA ILE A 47 9.01 -0.96 15.03
C ILE A 47 8.13 0.05 15.76
N TRP A 48 7.11 0.58 15.09
CA TRP A 48 6.16 1.50 15.70
C TRP A 48 5.41 0.86 16.88
N LEU A 49 4.94 -0.36 16.71
CA LEU A 49 4.29 -1.12 17.78
C LEU A 49 5.22 -1.36 18.95
N LEU A 50 6.50 -1.68 18.70
CA LEU A 50 7.52 -1.86 19.75
C LEU A 50 7.74 -0.56 20.53
N TYR A 51 7.86 0.57 19.81
CA TYR A 51 7.97 1.90 20.40
C TYR A 51 6.79 2.22 21.32
N LEU A 52 5.56 1.98 20.85
CA LEU A 52 4.35 2.23 21.63
C LEU A 52 4.27 1.36 22.89
N ARG A 53 4.83 0.13 22.86
CA ARG A 53 4.81 -0.81 23.99
C ARG A 53 5.91 -0.55 25.01
N GLN A 54 6.99 0.13 24.65
CA GLN A 54 8.12 0.39 25.57
C GLN A 54 8.03 1.73 26.29
N GLY A 55 7.30 2.69 25.76
CA GLY A 55 7.17 4.03 26.34
C GLY A 55 6.00 4.19 27.32
N GLY A 56 5.86 5.39 27.89
CA GLY A 56 4.70 5.76 28.71
C GLY A 56 3.35 5.67 28.00
N LEU A 57 3.35 5.53 26.66
CA LEU A 57 2.16 5.27 25.86
C LEU A 57 1.58 3.87 26.05
N SER A 58 2.30 2.94 26.63
CA SER A 58 1.83 1.55 26.82
C SER A 58 0.52 1.48 27.61
N GLN A 59 0.36 2.32 28.63
CA GLN A 59 -0.88 2.41 29.42
C GLN A 59 -2.05 2.99 28.60
N ILE A 60 -1.76 4.01 27.78
CA ILE A 60 -2.76 4.62 26.88
C ILE A 60 -3.22 3.60 25.84
N VAL A 61 -2.29 2.88 25.22
CA VAL A 61 -2.60 1.84 24.23
C VAL A 61 -3.41 0.69 24.84
N ALA A 62 -3.07 0.29 26.08
CA ALA A 62 -3.81 -0.77 26.79
C ALA A 62 -5.24 -0.35 27.15
N ALA A 63 -5.49 0.95 27.32
CA ALA A 63 -6.81 1.50 27.61
C ALA A 63 -7.68 1.75 26.38
N LEU A 64 -7.14 1.61 25.16
CA LEU A 64 -7.91 1.80 23.93
C LEU A 64 -8.94 0.68 23.75
N PRO A 65 -10.16 1.00 23.30
CA PRO A 65 -11.16 0.01 22.98
C PRO A 65 -10.67 -0.88 21.81
N PRO A 66 -11.20 -2.11 21.69
CA PRO A 66 -10.87 -2.97 20.56
C PRO A 66 -11.24 -2.28 19.24
N PRO A 67 -10.49 -2.54 18.16
CA PRO A 67 -10.72 -1.88 16.87
C PRO A 67 -12.12 -2.22 16.34
N THR A 68 -12.84 -1.18 15.93
CA THR A 68 -14.17 -1.32 15.31
C THR A 68 -14.07 -2.10 13.99
N LEU A 69 -15.20 -2.60 13.50
CA LEU A 69 -15.25 -3.26 12.19
C LEU A 69 -14.73 -2.30 11.09
N LEU A 70 -15.12 -1.02 11.14
CA LEU A 70 -14.64 -0.01 10.18
C LEU A 70 -13.12 0.16 10.23
N ALA A 71 -12.51 0.14 11.42
CA ALA A 71 -11.05 0.21 11.57
C ALA A 71 -10.34 -1.01 10.95
N ARG A 72 -10.91 -2.20 11.11
CA ARG A 72 -10.38 -3.43 10.50
C ARG A 72 -10.50 -3.40 8.97
N VAL A 73 -11.64 -2.95 8.46
CA VAL A 73 -11.87 -2.78 7.01
C VAL A 73 -10.93 -1.73 6.45
N ALA A 74 -10.77 -0.57 7.12
CA ALA A 74 -9.83 0.47 6.71
C ALA A 74 -8.39 -0.06 6.63
N PHE A 75 -7.96 -0.81 7.64
CA PHE A 75 -6.64 -1.45 7.62
C PHE A 75 -6.47 -2.41 6.44
N ALA A 76 -7.43 -3.29 6.21
CA ALA A 76 -7.38 -4.25 5.10
C ALA A 76 -7.34 -3.54 3.73
N VAL A 77 -8.18 -2.51 3.54
CA VAL A 77 -8.23 -1.74 2.30
C VAL A 77 -6.91 -0.98 2.05
N VAL A 78 -6.30 -0.41 3.10
CA VAL A 78 -4.98 0.25 3.00
C VAL A 78 -3.90 -0.76 2.62
N VAL A 79 -3.87 -1.94 3.23
CA VAL A 79 -2.89 -2.99 2.88
C VAL A 79 -3.05 -3.43 1.42
N LEU A 80 -4.28 -3.65 0.96
CA LEU A 80 -4.56 -3.97 -0.44
C LEU A 80 -4.12 -2.86 -1.38
N GLN A 81 -4.34 -1.60 -1.02
CA GLN A 81 -3.92 -0.45 -1.84
C GLN A 81 -2.39 -0.33 -1.92
N ILE A 82 -1.67 -0.60 -0.82
CA ILE A 82 -0.20 -0.65 -0.84
C ILE A 82 0.28 -1.76 -1.76
N MET A 83 -0.34 -2.94 -1.70
CA MET A 83 -0.03 -4.06 -2.58
C MET A 83 -0.27 -3.72 -4.05
N LEU A 84 -1.42 -3.09 -4.37
CA LEU A 84 -1.71 -2.60 -5.72
C LEU A 84 -0.70 -1.53 -6.16
N GLY A 85 -0.26 -0.63 -5.27
CA GLY A 85 0.77 0.36 -5.57
C GLY A 85 2.12 -0.27 -5.93
N GLY A 86 2.53 -1.30 -5.20
CA GLY A 86 3.71 -2.11 -5.53
C GLY A 86 3.57 -2.80 -6.89
N TRP A 87 2.39 -3.32 -7.18
CA TRP A 87 2.07 -3.95 -8.45
C TRP A 87 2.08 -2.97 -9.63
N VAL A 88 1.53 -1.76 -9.45
CA VAL A 88 1.62 -0.65 -10.43
C VAL A 88 3.06 -0.28 -10.71
N SER A 89 3.87 -0.08 -9.67
CA SER A 89 5.26 0.36 -9.80
C SER A 89 6.13 -0.68 -10.49
N SER A 90 6.02 -1.94 -10.10
CA SER A 90 6.86 -3.03 -10.61
C SER A 90 6.48 -3.48 -12.04
N ASN A 91 5.24 -3.23 -12.46
CA ASN A 91 4.76 -3.48 -13.83
C ASN A 91 4.81 -2.23 -14.73
N TYR A 92 5.41 -1.14 -14.27
CA TYR A 92 5.53 0.12 -15.04
C TYR A 92 4.16 0.68 -15.51
N ALA A 93 3.12 0.45 -14.71
CA ALA A 93 1.76 0.84 -15.04
C ALA A 93 1.39 2.27 -14.59
N ALA A 94 2.30 2.98 -13.91
CA ALA A 94 2.02 4.30 -13.34
C ALA A 94 1.64 5.36 -14.37
N LEU A 95 2.12 5.23 -15.59
CA LEU A 95 1.87 6.17 -16.69
C LEU A 95 0.92 5.60 -17.76
N ALA A 96 0.19 4.52 -17.44
CA ALA A 96 -0.73 3.91 -18.40
C ALA A 96 -1.98 4.74 -18.69
N CYS A 97 -2.33 5.69 -17.82
CA CYS A 97 -3.40 6.67 -18.03
C CYS A 97 -2.83 8.06 -17.77
N TYR A 98 -2.86 8.94 -18.76
CA TYR A 98 -2.27 10.28 -18.69
C TYR A 98 -3.21 11.32 -18.09
N ASP A 99 -4.51 11.12 -18.14
CA ASP A 99 -5.55 12.03 -17.69
C ASP A 99 -6.33 11.50 -16.49
N PHE A 100 -7.03 12.39 -15.81
CA PHE A 100 -7.91 12.10 -14.68
C PHE A 100 -9.17 13.01 -14.76
N PRO A 101 -10.36 12.48 -14.52
CA PRO A 101 -10.73 11.13 -14.05
C PRO A 101 -10.81 10.08 -15.16
N SER A 102 -10.69 10.45 -16.41
CA SER A 102 -10.64 9.54 -17.58
C SER A 102 -9.29 8.79 -17.67
N CYS A 103 -9.15 7.96 -18.67
CA CYS A 103 -7.91 7.32 -19.07
C CYS A 103 -7.84 7.39 -20.60
N ASP A 104 -6.88 8.16 -21.11
CA ASP A 104 -6.72 8.46 -22.54
C ASP A 104 -8.02 8.99 -23.18
N GLY A 105 -8.68 9.94 -22.50
CA GLY A 105 -9.91 10.59 -22.95
C GLY A 105 -11.17 9.74 -22.81
N THR A 106 -11.13 8.53 -22.26
CA THR A 106 -12.28 7.65 -22.10
C THR A 106 -12.46 7.18 -20.65
N TYR A 107 -13.70 6.92 -20.25
CA TYR A 107 -14.04 6.29 -18.97
C TYR A 107 -14.09 4.75 -19.04
N SER A 108 -13.98 4.18 -20.23
CA SER A 108 -13.95 2.73 -20.45
C SER A 108 -12.80 2.40 -21.42
N PRO A 109 -11.53 2.54 -20.97
CA PRO A 109 -10.38 2.20 -21.80
C PRO A 109 -10.31 0.69 -22.07
N SER A 110 -9.59 0.32 -23.13
CA SER A 110 -9.28 -1.11 -23.37
C SER A 110 -8.40 -1.65 -22.25
N MET A 111 -8.82 -2.76 -21.63
CA MET A 111 -8.17 -3.33 -20.46
C MET A 111 -8.05 -4.86 -20.57
N ASP A 112 -6.84 -5.39 -20.30
CA ASP A 112 -6.59 -6.81 -20.17
C ASP A 112 -6.33 -7.15 -18.70
N PHE A 113 -7.38 -7.54 -17.97
CA PHE A 113 -7.29 -7.93 -16.57
C PHE A 113 -6.58 -9.28 -16.38
N GLN A 114 -6.69 -10.18 -17.36
CA GLN A 114 -6.07 -11.50 -17.25
C GLN A 114 -4.55 -11.39 -17.26
N GLN A 115 -3.99 -10.61 -18.16
CA GLN A 115 -2.56 -10.36 -18.19
C GLN A 115 -2.14 -9.43 -17.05
N GLY A 116 -2.91 -8.36 -16.78
CA GLY A 116 -2.57 -7.34 -15.78
C GLY A 116 -2.45 -7.89 -14.36
N PHE A 117 -3.28 -8.86 -14.01
CA PHE A 117 -3.29 -9.49 -12.67
C PHE A 117 -2.77 -10.93 -12.66
N ASN A 118 -2.00 -11.33 -13.68
CA ASN A 118 -1.31 -12.62 -13.66
C ASN A 118 -0.16 -12.59 -12.63
N ILE A 119 -0.39 -13.23 -11.49
CA ILE A 119 0.60 -13.36 -10.43
C ILE A 119 1.71 -14.38 -10.74
N PHE A 120 1.60 -15.15 -11.82
CA PHE A 120 2.58 -16.14 -12.25
C PHE A 120 3.43 -15.67 -13.43
N GLN A 121 3.51 -14.37 -13.67
CA GLN A 121 4.35 -13.83 -14.72
C GLN A 121 5.82 -14.20 -14.53
N SER A 122 6.52 -14.44 -15.63
CA SER A 122 7.95 -14.75 -15.65
C SER A 122 8.80 -13.51 -15.34
N VAL A 123 10.05 -13.74 -14.97
CA VAL A 123 11.05 -12.66 -14.85
C VAL A 123 11.22 -11.98 -16.21
N GLY A 124 11.18 -10.65 -16.23
CA GLY A 124 11.38 -9.87 -17.46
C GLY A 124 12.81 -10.02 -18.02
N PRO A 125 12.99 -9.74 -19.32
CA PRO A 125 14.30 -9.85 -19.99
C PRO A 125 15.31 -8.82 -19.46
N ASN A 126 14.85 -7.67 -19.04
CA ASN A 126 15.66 -6.54 -18.56
C ASN A 126 14.89 -5.67 -17.58
N TYR A 127 15.46 -4.50 -17.22
CA TYR A 127 14.83 -3.52 -16.31
C TYR A 127 13.97 -2.46 -17.05
N LEU A 128 13.77 -2.57 -18.36
CA LEU A 128 13.22 -1.53 -19.21
C LEU A 128 11.74 -1.77 -19.55
N GLY A 129 10.84 -1.75 -18.57
CA GLY A 129 9.42 -1.64 -18.86
C GLY A 129 8.59 -2.92 -18.76
N GLY A 130 9.19 -4.05 -18.32
CA GLY A 130 8.43 -5.30 -18.11
C GLY A 130 7.95 -5.95 -19.41
N ILE A 131 7.09 -6.96 -19.26
CA ILE A 131 6.58 -7.81 -20.37
C ILE A 131 5.09 -7.57 -20.69
N MET A 132 4.42 -6.67 -19.98
CA MET A 132 2.98 -6.45 -20.12
C MET A 132 2.64 -5.54 -21.31
N THR A 133 1.49 -5.79 -21.93
CA THR A 133 0.88 -4.90 -22.93
C THR A 133 0.39 -3.59 -22.32
N SER A 134 0.06 -2.61 -23.14
CA SER A 134 -0.53 -1.33 -22.69
C SER A 134 -1.87 -1.54 -22.00
N GLU A 135 -2.72 -2.42 -22.54
CA GLU A 135 -4.04 -2.74 -22.01
C GLU A 135 -3.96 -3.41 -20.61
N ALA A 136 -2.96 -4.26 -20.41
CA ALA A 136 -2.70 -4.88 -19.11
C ALA A 136 -2.25 -3.83 -18.06
N ARG A 137 -1.36 -2.93 -18.43
CA ARG A 137 -0.94 -1.82 -17.56
C ARG A 137 -2.09 -0.86 -17.26
N THR A 138 -2.93 -0.57 -18.24
CA THR A 138 -4.15 0.25 -18.08
C THR A 138 -5.10 -0.41 -17.07
N ALA A 139 -5.31 -1.73 -17.14
CA ALA A 139 -6.12 -2.46 -16.17
C ALA A 139 -5.58 -2.32 -14.74
N ILE A 140 -4.26 -2.48 -14.54
CA ILE A 140 -3.61 -2.33 -13.24
C ILE A 140 -3.78 -0.90 -12.71
N HIS A 141 -3.49 0.11 -13.53
CA HIS A 141 -3.60 1.52 -13.15
C HIS A 141 -5.04 1.89 -12.80
N TRP A 142 -6.00 1.46 -13.61
CA TRP A 142 -7.42 1.73 -13.39
C TRP A 142 -7.90 1.16 -12.05
N VAL A 143 -7.60 -0.10 -11.75
CA VAL A 143 -7.94 -0.73 -10.46
C VAL A 143 -7.27 0.00 -9.29
N HIS A 144 -6.02 0.42 -9.42
CA HIS A 144 -5.32 1.18 -8.39
C HIS A 144 -5.99 2.54 -8.12
N ARG A 145 -6.47 3.25 -9.15
CA ARG A 145 -7.24 4.49 -9.00
C ARG A 145 -8.56 4.27 -8.26
N ILE A 146 -9.31 3.22 -8.62
CA ILE A 146 -10.54 2.86 -7.91
C ILE A 146 -10.23 2.53 -6.46
N GLY A 147 -9.19 1.75 -6.21
CA GLY A 147 -8.72 1.43 -4.85
C GLY A 147 -8.39 2.68 -4.04
N ALA A 148 -7.74 3.69 -4.63
CA ALA A 148 -7.45 4.97 -3.96
C ALA A 148 -8.73 5.71 -3.55
N ILE A 149 -9.76 5.69 -4.39
CA ILE A 149 -11.07 6.27 -4.07
C ILE A 149 -11.73 5.52 -2.91
N ILE A 150 -11.68 4.18 -2.91
CA ILE A 150 -12.21 3.36 -1.81
C ILE A 150 -11.47 3.67 -0.51
N VAL A 151 -10.13 3.74 -0.53
CA VAL A 151 -9.32 4.13 0.65
C VAL A 151 -9.76 5.50 1.17
N LEU A 152 -9.94 6.47 0.27
CA LEU A 152 -10.36 7.82 0.63
C LEU A 152 -11.68 7.81 1.42
N PHE A 153 -12.69 7.07 0.95
CA PHE A 153 -13.98 7.01 1.63
C PHE A 153 -13.95 6.21 2.93
N VAL A 154 -13.27 5.05 2.93
CA VAL A 154 -13.23 4.17 4.11
C VAL A 154 -12.39 4.78 5.23
N VAL A 155 -11.20 5.26 4.93
CA VAL A 155 -10.34 5.93 5.92
C VAL A 155 -10.95 7.28 6.33
N GLY A 156 -11.59 7.97 5.38
CA GLY A 156 -12.33 9.18 5.65
C GLY A 156 -13.48 9.00 6.63
N GLY A 157 -14.29 7.96 6.42
CA GLY A 157 -15.36 7.60 7.33
C GLY A 157 -14.85 7.24 8.72
N LEU A 158 -13.77 6.46 8.79
CA LEU A 158 -13.10 6.14 10.06
C LEU A 158 -12.62 7.41 10.78
N ASN A 159 -12.03 8.35 10.06
CA ASN A 159 -11.59 9.62 10.63
C ASN A 159 -12.75 10.42 11.23
N LEU A 160 -13.86 10.55 10.49
CA LEU A 160 -15.06 11.23 10.98
C LEU A 160 -15.63 10.58 12.25
N GLN A 161 -15.52 9.26 12.37
CA GLN A 161 -15.92 8.54 13.58
C GLN A 161 -14.99 8.81 14.77
N LEU A 162 -13.70 9.02 14.53
CA LEU A 162 -12.69 9.19 15.59
C LEU A 162 -12.52 10.66 16.06
N VAL A 163 -12.79 11.64 15.20
CA VAL A 163 -12.64 13.08 15.53
C VAL A 163 -13.34 13.50 16.83
N PRO A 164 -14.59 13.05 17.12
CA PRO A 164 -15.23 13.41 18.38
C PRO A 164 -14.61 12.74 19.62
N GLN A 165 -13.87 11.64 19.42
CA GLN A 165 -13.35 10.81 20.51
C GLN A 165 -11.93 11.19 20.92
N ALA A 166 -11.13 11.73 20.01
CA ALA A 166 -9.74 12.15 20.30
C ALA A 166 -9.26 13.17 19.27
N ALA A 167 -9.33 14.45 19.62
CA ALA A 167 -8.93 15.56 18.73
C ALA A 167 -7.50 15.41 18.14
N ILE A 168 -6.55 14.88 18.91
CA ILE A 168 -5.16 14.66 18.45
C ILE A 168 -5.09 13.60 17.35
N VAL A 169 -5.76 12.45 17.54
CA VAL A 169 -5.78 11.35 16.54
C VAL A 169 -6.53 11.80 15.27
N GLY A 170 -7.63 12.54 15.44
CA GLY A 170 -8.39 13.10 14.33
C GLY A 170 -7.55 14.07 13.48
N ASN A 171 -6.76 14.93 14.09
CA ASN A 171 -5.90 15.87 13.38
C ASN A 171 -4.76 15.17 12.62
N VAL A 172 -4.13 14.14 13.19
CA VAL A 172 -3.08 13.34 12.50
C VAL A 172 -3.67 12.61 11.30
N LEU A 173 -4.85 12.01 11.46
CA LEU A 173 -5.54 11.33 10.35
C LEU A 173 -5.99 12.34 9.27
N LEU A 174 -6.40 13.54 9.65
CA LEU A 174 -6.79 14.59 8.71
C LEU A 174 -5.61 15.08 7.87
N THR A 175 -4.44 15.31 8.50
CA THR A 175 -3.23 15.69 7.77
C THR A 175 -2.74 14.60 6.82
N ALA A 176 -2.75 13.34 7.24
CA ALA A 176 -2.43 12.20 6.37
C ALA A 176 -3.40 12.10 5.17
N ARG A 177 -4.67 12.41 5.39
CA ARG A 177 -5.71 12.41 4.36
C ARG A 177 -5.51 13.54 3.34
N VAL A 178 -5.22 14.74 3.81
CA VAL A 178 -4.91 15.89 2.92
C VAL A 178 -3.68 15.55 2.06
N ALA A 179 -2.63 15.01 2.67
CA ALA A 179 -1.44 14.58 1.95
C ALA A 179 -1.77 13.50 0.90
N GLN A 180 -2.61 12.52 1.22
CA GLN A 180 -3.04 11.47 0.28
C GLN A 180 -3.84 12.05 -0.90
N ILE A 181 -4.81 12.95 -0.65
CA ILE A 181 -5.58 13.62 -1.71
C ILE A 181 -4.65 14.44 -2.60
N THR A 182 -3.74 15.20 -1.99
CA THR A 182 -2.75 16.01 -2.72
C THR A 182 -1.88 15.14 -3.62
N LEU A 183 -1.40 14.00 -3.11
CA LEU A 183 -0.60 13.04 -3.90
C LEU A 183 -1.41 12.41 -5.04
N VAL A 184 -2.70 12.12 -4.83
CA VAL A 184 -3.57 11.61 -5.90
C VAL A 184 -3.78 12.67 -6.98
N ILE A 185 -3.97 13.93 -6.60
CA ILE A 185 -4.17 15.04 -7.55
C ILE A 185 -2.87 15.41 -8.27
N LEU A 186 -1.73 15.44 -7.57
CA LEU A 186 -0.42 15.83 -8.15
C LEU A 186 0.25 14.72 -8.98
N LYS A 187 -0.19 13.47 -8.86
CA LYS A 187 0.30 12.34 -9.69
C LYS A 187 -0.53 12.08 -10.94
N VAL A 188 -1.36 13.02 -11.29
CA VAL A 188 -2.15 12.98 -12.55
C VAL A 188 -1.43 13.70 -13.65
#